data_fd1aefa6baf1a4f238ba81342f52872a
#
_entry.id   fd1aefa6baf1a4f238ba81342f52872a
#
_cell.length_a   1.000
_cell.length_b   1.000
_cell.length_c   1.000
_cell.angle_alpha   90.00
_cell.angle_beta   90.00
_cell.angle_gamma   90.00
#
_symmetry.space_group_name_H-M   'P 1'
#
loop_
_entity.id
_entity.type
_entity.pdbx_description
1 polymer ?
#
loop_
_entity_poly.entity_id
_entity_poly.type
_entity_poly.pdbx_seq_one_letter_code
_entity_poly.pdbx_strand_id
1 'polypeptide(L)'
;MFVVDTYDVIVIGAGHAGCEAALASARLGAKTLMATLNLDNIALMPCNPAVGGPGKSHLVREIDALGGEMGINTDKTCLQMRMLNTGKGPAVYSLRAQSDKKMYQLAMTKTLENQENLDVKQLMITDLLVEDGAVTGVRTELDEVYKAKCVILATGTYLKGKIIIGTCTYSGGPIGQRSAEDLSGSLLKAGLKLMRFKTGTPARVDRRTLRTDEMAKQEGDKDGHAFSFLSERKDRNKECCWLTFTNEETHKIIHDNLDRAPMCNGIITGIGPRYCPSIESKIVRFADKKRHQLFIEPEGESTEEMYVQGMSTSMPADVQYAFLRTIPGLEDVKIMRPGYAIEYDCLDPTQLTPWLETKKISGLFSAGQANGTSGYEEAAAQGLMAGINAALKIQGKDPFILTRSEAYIGVLIDDLVTKGTNEPYRFMTSRSEYRLILRQDNADLRLTQKGYDLGLVTQERYDRFTAKKEAIEQGIAALKEISVTPSKANLEKLERLGTAPIHTAITAYDLLRRNDVDYEALRTVFDLPELAADVEEEIEIMIKYEGYISRQMEQVEKMNRLEQKKMPADIVYADIDTLSAEARQKLDEIRPLSLGQASRISGVSPADITALLIVLEQHSREEKNHVSQ
;
A
#
# COMPACT_ATOMS: atom_id res chain seq x y z
N MET A 1 -17.72 27.51 21.89
CA MET A 1 -17.57 27.12 20.47
C MET A 1 -17.35 28.36 19.63
N PHE A 2 -16.26 28.47 18.88
CA PHE A 2 -15.95 29.62 18.01
C PHE A 2 -15.26 29.13 16.74
N VAL A 3 -15.52 29.81 15.60
CA VAL A 3 -14.90 29.49 14.32
C VAL A 3 -13.51 30.11 14.28
N VAL A 4 -12.49 29.30 14.08
CA VAL A 4 -11.09 29.73 14.00
C VAL A 4 -10.70 30.09 12.57
N ASP A 5 -11.00 29.22 11.62
CA ASP A 5 -10.62 29.39 10.21
C ASP A 5 -11.50 28.53 9.30
N THR A 6 -11.35 28.76 7.99
CA THR A 6 -12.03 28.00 6.93
C THR A 6 -11.03 27.49 5.93
N TYR A 7 -11.13 26.19 5.61
CA TYR A 7 -10.31 25.48 4.65
C TYR A 7 -11.18 24.89 3.53
N ASP A 8 -10.57 24.46 2.46
CA ASP A 8 -11.24 23.64 1.46
C ASP A 8 -11.24 22.16 1.90
N VAL A 9 -10.10 21.69 2.43
CA VAL A 9 -9.91 20.31 2.87
C VAL A 9 -9.32 20.28 4.28
N ILE A 10 -9.86 19.45 5.16
CA ILE A 10 -9.26 19.11 6.46
C ILE A 10 -8.89 17.64 6.47
N VAL A 11 -7.63 17.31 6.79
CA VAL A 11 -7.12 15.94 6.96
C VAL A 11 -6.94 15.65 8.44
N ILE A 12 -7.63 14.64 8.96
CA ILE A 12 -7.55 14.23 10.37
C ILE A 12 -6.57 13.08 10.53
N GLY A 13 -5.39 13.37 11.02
CA GLY A 13 -4.28 12.44 11.22
C GLY A 13 -3.11 12.71 10.30
N ALA A 14 -1.89 12.54 10.82
CA ALA A 14 -0.62 12.77 10.13
C ALA A 14 0.22 11.49 9.99
N GLY A 15 -0.42 10.32 9.90
CA GLY A 15 0.21 9.09 9.46
C GLY A 15 0.45 9.08 7.94
N HIS A 16 0.88 7.96 7.39
CA HIS A 16 1.21 7.89 5.95
C HIS A 16 0.03 8.27 5.03
N ALA A 17 -1.20 7.91 5.41
CA ALA A 17 -2.40 8.33 4.67
C ALA A 17 -2.61 9.85 4.75
N GLY A 18 -2.49 10.42 5.95
CA GLY A 18 -2.69 11.86 6.15
C GLY A 18 -1.64 12.69 5.43
N CYS A 19 -0.37 12.28 5.46
CA CYS A 19 0.71 12.97 4.76
C CYS A 19 0.46 13.04 3.24
N GLU A 20 0.18 11.90 2.62
CA GLU A 20 -0.10 11.86 1.17
C GLU A 20 -1.39 12.59 0.80
N ALA A 21 -2.44 12.49 1.63
CA ALA A 21 -3.70 13.20 1.39
C ALA A 21 -3.52 14.73 1.48
N ALA A 22 -2.81 15.21 2.49
CA ALA A 22 -2.58 16.64 2.69
C ALA A 22 -1.70 17.22 1.56
N LEU A 23 -0.61 16.52 1.21
CA LEU A 23 0.25 16.93 0.11
C LEU A 23 -0.48 16.96 -1.23
N ALA A 24 -1.27 15.93 -1.54
CA ALA A 24 -2.02 15.86 -2.79
C ALA A 24 -3.06 16.98 -2.88
N SER A 25 -3.85 17.21 -1.82
CA SER A 25 -4.86 18.27 -1.79
C SER A 25 -4.24 19.66 -1.96
N ALA A 26 -3.14 19.94 -1.22
CA ALA A 26 -2.46 21.23 -1.26
C ALA A 26 -1.75 21.48 -2.60
N ARG A 27 -1.07 20.47 -3.16
CA ARG A 27 -0.41 20.54 -4.48
C ARG A 27 -1.40 20.79 -5.61
N LEU A 28 -2.64 20.31 -5.47
CA LEU A 28 -3.74 20.58 -6.42
C LEU A 28 -4.45 21.92 -6.13
N GLY A 29 -3.92 22.75 -5.23
CA GLY A 29 -4.37 24.13 -4.99
C GLY A 29 -5.47 24.28 -3.95
N ALA A 30 -5.88 23.23 -3.24
CA ALA A 30 -6.86 23.35 -2.15
C ALA A 30 -6.20 23.91 -0.88
N LYS A 31 -6.81 24.91 -0.23
CA LYS A 31 -6.40 25.38 1.11
C LYS A 31 -6.66 24.24 2.10
N THR A 32 -5.60 23.63 2.59
CA THR A 32 -5.64 22.37 3.34
C THR A 32 -5.15 22.56 4.78
N LEU A 33 -5.86 21.96 5.74
CA LEU A 33 -5.43 21.79 7.13
C LEU A 33 -5.12 20.32 7.38
N MET A 34 -3.94 20.01 7.89
CA MET A 34 -3.63 18.71 8.48
C MET A 34 -3.66 18.82 10.01
N ALA A 35 -4.63 18.15 10.64
CA ALA A 35 -4.79 18.07 12.08
C ALA A 35 -4.14 16.79 12.63
N THR A 36 -3.20 16.90 13.57
CA THR A 36 -2.53 15.76 14.21
C THR A 36 -2.60 15.85 15.72
N LEU A 37 -2.58 14.71 16.40
CA LEU A 37 -2.53 14.65 17.87
C LEU A 37 -1.19 15.13 18.46
N ASN A 38 -0.12 15.01 17.67
CA ASN A 38 1.22 15.42 18.07
C ASN A 38 2.09 15.68 16.85
N LEU A 39 2.66 16.88 16.74
CA LEU A 39 3.54 17.28 15.65
C LEU A 39 4.83 16.46 15.58
N ASP A 40 5.36 16.00 16.73
CA ASP A 40 6.56 15.17 16.79
C ASP A 40 6.35 13.75 16.22
N ASN A 41 5.15 13.39 15.83
CA ASN A 41 4.78 12.05 15.39
C ASN A 41 4.23 11.99 13.95
N ILE A 42 4.46 13.03 13.18
CA ILE A 42 4.17 13.06 11.74
C ILE A 42 4.92 11.91 11.05
N ALA A 43 4.23 11.18 10.18
CA ALA A 43 4.75 10.02 9.45
C ALA A 43 5.42 8.95 10.34
N LEU A 44 4.94 8.80 11.59
CA LEU A 44 5.45 7.80 12.53
C LEU A 44 5.32 6.39 11.94
N MET A 45 6.37 5.59 12.10
CA MET A 45 6.40 4.15 11.83
C MET A 45 6.27 3.37 13.15
N PRO A 46 5.07 3.15 13.70
CA PRO A 46 4.92 2.55 15.03
C PRO A 46 5.18 1.04 15.05
N CYS A 47 5.19 0.39 13.91
CA CYS A 47 5.52 -1.01 13.73
C CYS A 47 6.96 -1.15 13.19
N ASN A 48 7.20 -1.95 12.15
CA ASN A 48 8.54 -2.14 11.61
C ASN A 48 9.08 -0.88 10.91
N PRO A 49 10.41 -0.65 10.96
CA PRO A 49 11.05 0.48 10.31
C PRO A 49 11.36 0.19 8.84
N ALA A 50 10.38 -0.29 8.09
CA ALA A 50 10.60 -0.71 6.72
C ALA A 50 9.45 -0.28 5.80
N VAL A 51 9.81 0.04 4.55
CA VAL A 51 8.89 0.36 3.46
C VAL A 51 9.09 -0.63 2.31
N GLY A 52 8.01 -1.09 1.70
CA GLY A 52 8.04 -2.00 0.56
C GLY A 52 7.95 -3.48 0.93
N GLY A 53 8.47 -4.33 0.04
CA GLY A 53 8.27 -5.77 0.06
C GLY A 53 7.13 -6.22 -0.85
N PRO A 54 6.79 -7.54 -0.87
CA PRO A 54 5.84 -8.10 -1.83
C PRO A 54 4.46 -7.41 -1.83
N GLY A 55 4.06 -6.89 -2.99
CA GLY A 55 2.85 -6.12 -3.21
C GLY A 55 2.95 -4.66 -2.76
N LYS A 56 3.72 -4.38 -1.72
CA LYS A 56 3.85 -3.06 -1.11
C LYS A 56 4.76 -2.13 -1.90
N SER A 57 5.89 -2.63 -2.40
CA SER A 57 6.77 -1.86 -3.28
C SER A 57 6.06 -1.38 -4.54
N HIS A 58 5.12 -2.18 -5.06
CA HIS A 58 4.29 -1.80 -6.20
C HIS A 58 3.45 -0.56 -5.87
N LEU A 59 2.80 -0.54 -4.69
CA LEU A 59 2.04 0.63 -4.22
C LEU A 59 2.93 1.86 -4.07
N VAL A 60 4.13 1.74 -3.47
CA VAL A 60 5.06 2.87 -3.30
C VAL A 60 5.49 3.44 -4.66
N ARG A 61 5.81 2.58 -5.62
CA ARG A 61 6.19 3.00 -6.98
C ARG A 61 5.02 3.66 -7.72
N GLU A 62 3.80 3.19 -7.52
CA GLU A 62 2.59 3.81 -8.09
C GLU A 62 2.26 5.16 -7.43
N ILE A 63 2.43 5.27 -6.09
CA ILE A 63 2.33 6.54 -5.37
C ILE A 63 3.35 7.54 -5.94
N ASP A 64 4.60 7.13 -6.10
CA ASP A 64 5.66 7.98 -6.66
C ASP A 64 5.35 8.39 -8.11
N ALA A 65 4.92 7.46 -8.96
CA ALA A 65 4.56 7.74 -10.36
C ALA A 65 3.43 8.77 -10.50
N LEU A 66 2.49 8.81 -9.55
CA LEU A 66 1.42 9.80 -9.48
C LEU A 66 1.83 11.14 -8.85
N GLY A 67 3.05 11.26 -8.34
CA GLY A 67 3.55 12.49 -7.72
C GLY A 67 3.48 12.52 -6.20
N GLY A 68 3.30 11.36 -5.53
CA GLY A 68 3.35 11.24 -4.07
C GLY A 68 4.78 11.32 -3.50
N GLU A 69 4.90 11.34 -2.18
CA GLU A 69 6.14 11.64 -1.45
C GLU A 69 6.81 10.42 -0.81
N MET A 70 6.06 9.35 -0.52
CA MET A 70 6.57 8.20 0.25
C MET A 70 7.84 7.59 -0.35
N GLY A 71 7.92 7.44 -1.67
CA GLY A 71 9.08 6.88 -2.36
C GLY A 71 10.32 7.76 -2.20
N ILE A 72 10.17 9.06 -2.43
CA ILE A 72 11.23 10.07 -2.27
C ILE A 72 11.74 10.08 -0.82
N ASN A 73 10.83 10.12 0.14
CA ASN A 73 11.17 10.18 1.57
C ASN A 73 11.89 8.91 2.04
N THR A 74 11.47 7.75 1.52
CA THR A 74 12.14 6.46 1.79
C THR A 74 13.56 6.45 1.25
N ASP A 75 13.78 6.88 0.01
CA ASP A 75 15.12 6.89 -0.60
C ASP A 75 16.10 7.85 0.13
N LYS A 76 15.60 8.99 0.65
CA LYS A 76 16.37 9.95 1.44
C LYS A 76 16.83 9.40 2.80
N THR A 77 16.06 8.48 3.38
CA THR A 77 16.22 8.05 4.78
C THR A 77 16.49 6.55 4.93
N CYS A 78 16.84 5.90 3.83
CA CYS A 78 17.13 4.49 3.75
C CYS A 78 18.40 4.12 4.54
N LEU A 79 18.34 3.03 5.29
CA LEU A 79 19.46 2.37 5.96
C LEU A 79 19.95 1.15 5.19
N GLN A 80 19.03 0.45 4.52
CA GLN A 80 19.34 -0.73 3.73
C GLN A 80 18.30 -0.91 2.64
N MET A 81 18.72 -1.30 1.44
CA MET A 81 17.86 -1.59 0.29
C MET A 81 18.07 -3.02 -0.20
N ARG A 82 16.98 -3.75 -0.46
CA ARG A 82 17.05 -5.11 -1.04
C ARG A 82 15.93 -5.33 -2.05
N MET A 83 16.26 -6.03 -3.14
CA MET A 83 15.27 -6.60 -4.07
C MET A 83 14.88 -8.00 -3.61
N LEU A 84 13.61 -8.21 -3.34
CA LEU A 84 13.07 -9.51 -2.94
C LEU A 84 12.45 -10.24 -4.12
N ASN A 85 12.37 -11.57 -4.01
CA ASN A 85 11.76 -12.47 -5.02
C ASN A 85 12.48 -12.51 -6.38
N THR A 86 13.75 -12.16 -6.45
CA THR A 86 14.54 -12.14 -7.70
C THR A 86 14.55 -13.48 -8.43
N GLY A 87 14.43 -14.62 -7.73
CA GLY A 87 14.32 -15.95 -8.34
C GLY A 87 12.91 -16.32 -8.85
N LYS A 88 11.90 -15.42 -8.75
CA LYS A 88 10.49 -15.74 -9.10
C LYS A 88 9.96 -14.99 -10.33
N GLY A 89 10.78 -14.19 -10.97
CA GLY A 89 10.45 -13.41 -12.15
C GLY A 89 9.88 -12.01 -11.84
N PRO A 90 9.87 -11.12 -12.86
CA PRO A 90 9.65 -9.67 -12.70
C PRO A 90 8.25 -9.31 -12.18
N ALA A 91 7.25 -10.14 -12.41
CA ALA A 91 5.88 -9.93 -11.92
C ALA A 91 5.76 -9.82 -10.38
N VAL A 92 6.77 -10.25 -9.65
CA VAL A 92 6.77 -10.26 -8.17
C VAL A 92 8.07 -9.73 -7.56
N TYR A 93 8.97 -9.17 -8.36
CA TYR A 93 10.12 -8.41 -7.84
C TYR A 93 9.61 -7.33 -6.91
N SER A 94 10.25 -7.20 -5.77
CA SER A 94 9.71 -6.34 -4.72
C SER A 94 10.84 -5.68 -3.94
N LEU A 95 10.99 -4.38 -4.15
CA LEU A 95 11.96 -3.57 -3.43
C LEU A 95 11.54 -3.41 -1.97
N ARG A 96 12.51 -3.51 -1.06
CA ARG A 96 12.31 -3.27 0.37
C ARG A 96 13.43 -2.41 0.92
N ALA A 97 13.06 -1.30 1.57
CA ALA A 97 13.97 -0.47 2.32
C ALA A 97 13.77 -0.64 3.82
N GLN A 98 14.89 -0.77 4.54
CA GLN A 98 14.96 -0.47 5.95
C GLN A 98 15.18 1.03 6.09
N SER A 99 14.36 1.72 6.89
CA SER A 99 14.39 3.17 7.01
C SER A 99 14.81 3.62 8.41
N ASP A 100 15.54 4.73 8.50
CA ASP A 100 15.73 5.43 9.75
C ASP A 100 14.43 6.14 10.13
N LYS A 101 13.75 5.65 11.16
CA LYS A 101 12.44 6.17 11.59
C LYS A 101 12.45 7.66 11.89
N LYS A 102 13.48 8.13 12.59
CA LYS A 102 13.57 9.53 13.00
C LYS A 102 13.87 10.45 11.84
N MET A 103 14.78 10.03 10.98
CA MET A 103 15.09 10.78 9.77
C MET A 103 13.90 10.80 8.80
N TYR A 104 13.14 9.68 8.70
CA TYR A 104 11.93 9.60 7.90
C TYR A 104 10.85 10.59 8.37
N GLN A 105 10.63 10.67 9.69
CA GLN A 105 9.71 11.64 10.30
C GLN A 105 10.16 13.08 10.02
N LEU A 106 11.43 13.41 10.30
CA LEU A 106 11.97 14.75 10.10
C LEU A 106 11.89 15.19 8.64
N ALA A 107 12.23 14.31 7.70
CA ALA A 107 12.18 14.63 6.27
C ALA A 107 10.75 14.87 5.81
N MET A 108 9.78 14.04 6.24
CA MET A 108 8.36 14.22 5.91
C MET A 108 7.78 15.49 6.55
N THR A 109 8.10 15.76 7.82
CA THR A 109 7.67 16.99 8.51
C THR A 109 8.15 18.21 7.74
N LYS A 110 9.44 18.24 7.33
CA LYS A 110 9.99 19.33 6.55
C LYS A 110 9.27 19.51 5.20
N THR A 111 8.90 18.42 4.54
CA THR A 111 8.15 18.46 3.27
C THR A 111 6.76 19.07 3.49
N LEU A 112 6.05 18.67 4.54
CA LEU A 112 4.70 19.15 4.84
C LEU A 112 4.69 20.62 5.26
N GLU A 113 5.62 21.04 6.14
CA GLU A 113 5.69 22.42 6.63
C GLU A 113 6.11 23.42 5.53
N ASN A 114 6.84 22.98 4.50
CA ASN A 114 7.21 23.82 3.36
C ASN A 114 6.21 23.74 2.19
N GLN A 115 5.16 22.94 2.30
CA GLN A 115 4.17 22.83 1.24
C GLN A 115 3.23 24.04 1.24
N GLU A 116 3.18 24.74 0.11
CA GLU A 116 2.19 25.82 -0.11
C GLU A 116 0.75 25.29 0.03
N ASN A 117 -0.16 26.13 0.48
CA ASN A 117 -1.58 25.82 0.73
C ASN A 117 -1.82 24.77 1.82
N LEU A 118 -0.83 24.47 2.67
CA LEU A 118 -0.93 23.48 3.73
C LEU A 118 -0.58 24.08 5.09
N ASP A 119 -1.55 24.06 6.01
CA ASP A 119 -1.33 24.31 7.43
C ASP A 119 -1.27 23.00 8.19
N VAL A 120 -0.28 22.86 9.08
CA VAL A 120 -0.12 21.69 9.96
C VAL A 120 -0.31 22.13 11.40
N LYS A 121 -1.29 21.53 12.10
CA LYS A 121 -1.64 21.93 13.48
C LYS A 121 -1.79 20.73 14.40
N GLN A 122 -1.38 20.90 15.66
CA GLN A 122 -1.66 19.94 16.71
C GLN A 122 -3.07 20.16 17.26
N LEU A 123 -4.00 19.28 16.88
CA LEU A 123 -5.41 19.37 17.23
C LEU A 123 -5.98 17.97 17.52
N MET A 124 -6.73 17.85 18.62
CA MET A 124 -7.57 16.69 18.90
C MET A 124 -8.98 16.97 18.37
N ILE A 125 -9.34 16.30 17.27
CA ILE A 125 -10.69 16.40 16.71
C ILE A 125 -11.63 15.47 17.47
N THR A 126 -12.73 16.01 17.99
CA THR A 126 -13.75 15.29 18.76
C THR A 126 -15.03 15.06 17.97
N ASP A 127 -15.38 15.98 17.08
CA ASP A 127 -16.63 15.91 16.34
C ASP A 127 -16.48 16.28 14.86
N LEU A 128 -17.25 15.57 14.07
CA LEU A 128 -17.54 15.89 12.68
C LEU A 128 -18.81 16.75 12.63
N LEU A 129 -18.76 17.88 11.95
CA LEU A 129 -19.92 18.73 11.72
C LEU A 129 -20.56 18.39 10.38
N VAL A 130 -21.84 18.03 10.43
CA VAL A 130 -22.61 17.60 9.24
C VAL A 130 -23.92 18.37 9.22
N GLU A 131 -24.22 18.99 8.08
CA GLU A 131 -25.48 19.70 7.82
C GLU A 131 -26.02 19.23 6.47
N ASP A 132 -27.31 18.96 6.39
CA ASP A 132 -27.99 18.50 5.16
C ASP A 132 -27.31 17.36 4.39
N GLY A 133 -26.71 16.40 5.11
CA GLY A 133 -26.01 15.25 4.53
C GLY A 133 -24.63 15.56 3.95
N ALA A 134 -24.09 16.75 4.18
CA ALA A 134 -22.74 17.15 3.78
C ALA A 134 -21.89 17.55 4.99
N VAL A 135 -20.58 17.27 4.93
CA VAL A 135 -19.66 17.75 5.96
C VAL A 135 -19.47 19.28 5.83
N THR A 136 -19.46 19.97 6.97
CA THR A 136 -19.26 21.43 7.03
C THR A 136 -18.02 21.83 7.83
N GLY A 137 -17.36 20.86 8.49
CA GLY A 137 -16.15 21.09 9.26
C GLY A 137 -15.95 20.10 10.40
N VAL A 138 -15.10 20.49 11.33
CA VAL A 138 -14.75 19.69 12.52
C VAL A 138 -14.72 20.57 13.77
N ARG A 139 -14.87 19.92 14.94
CA ARG A 139 -14.70 20.55 16.25
C ARG A 139 -13.58 19.85 17.02
N THR A 140 -12.80 20.64 17.75
CA THR A 140 -11.71 20.16 18.61
C THR A 140 -12.16 19.99 20.07
N GLU A 141 -11.31 19.34 20.89
CA GLU A 141 -11.49 19.23 22.34
C GLU A 141 -11.51 20.59 23.06
N LEU A 142 -10.99 21.64 22.45
CA LEU A 142 -10.97 23.01 22.97
C LEU A 142 -12.17 23.87 22.49
N ASP A 143 -13.20 23.23 21.92
CA ASP A 143 -14.39 23.90 21.34
C ASP A 143 -14.07 24.84 20.16
N GLU A 144 -12.91 24.69 19.54
CA GLU A 144 -12.57 25.36 18.29
C GLU A 144 -13.28 24.69 17.11
N VAL A 145 -13.77 25.47 16.18
CA VAL A 145 -14.41 25.00 14.95
C VAL A 145 -13.55 25.40 13.75
N TYR A 146 -13.21 24.42 12.95
CA TYR A 146 -12.59 24.61 11.63
C TYR A 146 -13.60 24.19 10.57
N LYS A 147 -14.01 25.14 9.72
CA LYS A 147 -14.94 24.88 8.61
C LYS A 147 -14.21 24.28 7.42
N ALA A 148 -14.85 23.35 6.71
CA ALA A 148 -14.33 22.81 5.45
C ALA A 148 -15.45 22.24 4.58
N LYS A 149 -15.19 22.23 3.26
CA LYS A 149 -16.07 21.57 2.28
C LYS A 149 -15.79 20.06 2.19
N CYS A 150 -14.55 19.64 2.46
CA CYS A 150 -14.16 18.24 2.49
C CYS A 150 -13.37 17.93 3.77
N VAL A 151 -13.59 16.73 4.32
CA VAL A 151 -12.84 16.18 5.45
C VAL A 151 -12.35 14.78 5.09
N ILE A 152 -11.07 14.49 5.37
CA ILE A 152 -10.45 13.18 5.13
C ILE A 152 -10.08 12.55 6.46
N LEU A 153 -10.69 11.40 6.79
CA LEU A 153 -10.37 10.60 7.96
C LEU A 153 -9.12 9.76 7.66
N ALA A 154 -8.00 10.07 8.32
CA ALA A 154 -6.73 9.35 8.24
C ALA A 154 -6.23 8.95 9.64
N THR A 155 -7.15 8.52 10.49
CA THR A 155 -7.00 8.38 11.95
C THR A 155 -6.17 7.17 12.39
N GLY A 156 -5.76 6.30 11.49
CA GLY A 156 -4.89 5.15 11.78
C GLY A 156 -5.47 4.24 12.88
N THR A 157 -4.67 3.96 13.92
CA THR A 157 -5.05 3.14 15.07
C THR A 157 -5.48 3.95 16.29
N TYR A 158 -5.80 5.24 16.11
CA TYR A 158 -6.05 6.15 17.24
C TYR A 158 -7.52 6.27 17.64
N LEU A 159 -8.48 5.83 16.79
CA LEU A 159 -9.90 5.84 17.13
C LEU A 159 -10.20 4.81 18.23
N LYS A 160 -10.53 5.29 19.43
CA LYS A 160 -10.71 4.46 20.64
C LYS A 160 -9.59 3.43 20.81
N GLY A 161 -8.35 3.89 20.63
CA GLY A 161 -7.16 3.07 20.75
C GLY A 161 -7.02 2.50 22.17
N LYS A 162 -6.83 1.18 22.27
CA LYS A 162 -6.62 0.48 23.55
C LYS A 162 -5.34 -0.36 23.46
N ILE A 163 -4.36 -0.01 24.26
CA ILE A 163 -3.10 -0.74 24.38
C ILE A 163 -3.27 -1.92 25.33
N ILE A 164 -2.66 -3.07 25.00
CA ILE A 164 -2.81 -4.32 25.73
C ILE A 164 -1.45 -5.02 25.86
N ILE A 165 -1.00 -5.26 27.10
CA ILE A 165 0.23 -6.00 27.45
C ILE A 165 -0.12 -6.94 28.59
N GLY A 166 -0.31 -8.22 28.35
CA GLY A 166 -0.84 -9.14 29.34
C GLY A 166 -2.18 -8.64 29.89
N THR A 167 -2.30 -8.53 31.20
CA THR A 167 -3.49 -8.00 31.87
C THR A 167 -3.53 -6.46 31.95
N CYS A 168 -2.42 -5.78 31.64
CA CYS A 168 -2.36 -4.33 31.63
C CYS A 168 -3.03 -3.78 30.37
N THR A 169 -4.08 -2.99 30.56
CA THR A 169 -4.82 -2.33 29.48
C THR A 169 -5.07 -0.86 29.79
N TYR A 170 -4.90 0.01 28.79
CA TYR A 170 -5.19 1.43 28.94
C TYR A 170 -5.56 2.06 27.60
N SER A 171 -6.32 3.17 27.64
CA SER A 171 -6.60 3.99 26.47
C SER A 171 -5.31 4.65 26.00
N GLY A 172 -5.00 4.52 24.70
CA GLY A 172 -3.80 5.12 24.13
C GLY A 172 -3.61 4.72 22.68
N GLY A 173 -2.80 5.53 21.99
CA GLY A 173 -2.26 5.24 20.66
C GLY A 173 -0.88 4.57 20.74
N PRO A 174 -0.26 4.27 19.58
CA PRO A 174 1.08 3.70 19.51
C PRO A 174 2.12 4.54 20.26
N ILE A 175 3.09 3.86 20.88
CA ILE A 175 4.27 4.52 21.52
C ILE A 175 3.86 5.55 22.60
N GLY A 176 2.83 5.23 23.41
CA GLY A 176 2.41 6.06 24.54
C GLY A 176 1.66 7.34 24.18
N GLN A 177 1.09 7.42 23.00
CA GLN A 177 0.31 8.58 22.57
C GLN A 177 -1.12 8.55 23.10
N ARG A 178 -1.81 9.70 23.00
CA ARG A 178 -3.24 9.80 23.32
C ARG A 178 -4.07 9.03 22.30
N SER A 179 -5.25 8.59 22.71
CA SER A 179 -6.31 8.04 21.86
C SER A 179 -7.36 9.10 21.57
N ALA A 180 -8.01 9.02 20.41
CA ALA A 180 -9.17 9.84 20.06
C ALA A 180 -10.45 9.09 20.48
N GLU A 181 -10.97 9.42 21.66
CA GLU A 181 -12.10 8.69 22.27
C GLU A 181 -13.46 9.12 21.70
N ASP A 182 -13.64 10.42 21.44
CA ASP A 182 -14.95 11.01 21.15
C ASP A 182 -15.33 10.90 19.67
N LEU A 183 -14.37 10.99 18.77
CA LEU A 183 -14.63 11.04 17.32
C LEU A 183 -15.40 9.80 16.82
N SER A 184 -15.15 8.60 17.37
CA SER A 184 -15.92 7.39 17.03
C SER A 184 -17.42 7.59 17.32
N GLY A 185 -17.74 8.24 18.45
CA GLY A 185 -19.13 8.55 18.81
C GLY A 185 -19.78 9.51 17.83
N SER A 186 -19.04 10.50 17.35
CA SER A 186 -19.51 11.45 16.34
C SER A 186 -19.77 10.77 14.98
N LEU A 187 -18.88 9.87 14.54
CA LEU A 187 -19.05 9.10 13.31
C LEU A 187 -20.28 8.17 13.36
N LEU A 188 -20.51 7.50 14.50
CA LEU A 188 -21.70 6.67 14.72
C LEU A 188 -23.00 7.51 14.69
N LYS A 189 -23.01 8.69 15.33
CA LYS A 189 -24.14 9.62 15.29
C LYS A 189 -24.44 10.11 13.87
N ALA A 190 -23.40 10.31 13.05
CA ALA A 190 -23.54 10.62 11.63
C ALA A 190 -24.04 9.44 10.79
N GLY A 191 -24.22 8.27 11.44
CA GLY A 191 -24.79 7.05 10.88
C GLY A 191 -23.82 6.21 10.05
N LEU A 192 -22.52 6.33 10.30
CA LEU A 192 -21.50 5.45 9.74
C LEU A 192 -21.38 4.17 10.57
N LYS A 193 -21.06 3.05 9.91
CA LYS A 193 -20.81 1.77 10.57
C LYS A 193 -19.33 1.66 10.91
N LEU A 194 -19.01 1.32 12.15
CA LEU A 194 -17.66 1.06 12.63
C LEU A 194 -17.46 -0.42 12.91
N MET A 195 -16.23 -0.88 12.73
CA MET A 195 -15.73 -2.20 13.09
C MET A 195 -14.60 -2.03 14.11
N ARG A 196 -14.24 -3.11 14.82
CA ARG A 196 -13.13 -3.11 15.78
C ARG A 196 -12.07 -4.10 15.36
N PHE A 197 -10.88 -3.59 15.06
CA PHE A 197 -9.74 -4.39 14.68
C PHE A 197 -8.60 -4.33 15.71
N LYS A 198 -7.68 -5.25 15.57
CA LYS A 198 -6.48 -5.36 16.41
C LYS A 198 -5.26 -5.50 15.53
N THR A 199 -4.20 -4.79 15.89
CA THR A 199 -2.86 -5.06 15.39
C THR A 199 -1.88 -5.20 16.56
N GLY A 200 -0.60 -5.44 16.28
CA GLY A 200 0.40 -5.59 17.33
C GLY A 200 1.81 -5.34 16.81
N THR A 201 2.73 -5.21 17.73
CA THR A 201 4.14 -4.95 17.45
C THR A 201 5.01 -5.78 18.41
N PRO A 202 6.23 -6.21 18.02
CA PRO A 202 7.15 -6.89 18.91
C PRO A 202 7.87 -5.91 19.86
N ALA A 203 8.63 -6.47 20.77
CA ALA A 203 9.53 -5.71 21.62
C ALA A 203 10.59 -4.97 20.79
N ARG A 204 11.07 -3.84 21.33
CA ARG A 204 12.32 -3.18 20.93
C ARG A 204 13.39 -3.51 21.95
N VAL A 205 14.57 -3.83 21.45
CA VAL A 205 15.68 -4.32 22.27
C VAL A 205 16.94 -3.49 22.07
N ASP A 206 17.80 -3.46 23.07
CA ASP A 206 19.05 -2.71 23.06
C ASP A 206 20.13 -3.47 22.28
N ARG A 207 20.60 -2.90 21.15
CA ARG A 207 21.65 -3.44 20.27
C ARG A 207 22.91 -3.86 21.04
N ARG A 208 23.30 -3.11 22.06
CA ARG A 208 24.50 -3.35 22.85
C ARG A 208 24.45 -4.66 23.66
N THR A 209 23.27 -5.26 23.79
CA THR A 209 23.05 -6.52 24.51
C THR A 209 22.84 -7.72 23.58
N LEU A 210 23.02 -7.53 22.27
CA LEU A 210 22.86 -8.57 21.26
C LEU A 210 24.23 -9.18 20.89
N ARG A 211 24.24 -10.48 20.69
CA ARG A 211 25.39 -11.23 20.18
C ARG A 211 25.20 -11.44 18.68
N THR A 212 25.49 -10.41 17.89
CA THR A 212 25.24 -10.42 16.43
C THR A 212 26.13 -11.38 15.66
N ASP A 213 27.24 -11.83 16.22
CA ASP A 213 28.13 -12.87 15.72
C ASP A 213 27.48 -14.26 15.73
N GLU A 214 26.46 -14.48 16.54
CA GLU A 214 25.64 -15.70 16.56
C GLU A 214 24.49 -15.69 15.54
N MET A 215 24.31 -14.60 14.79
CA MET A 215 23.25 -14.42 13.81
C MET A 215 23.79 -14.34 12.40
N ALA A 216 22.96 -14.71 11.41
CA ALA A 216 23.34 -14.57 10.00
C ALA A 216 23.13 -13.11 9.52
N LYS A 217 24.22 -12.42 9.19
CA LYS A 217 24.20 -11.07 8.65
C LYS A 217 23.44 -11.03 7.33
N GLN A 218 22.54 -10.06 7.18
CA GLN A 218 21.76 -9.80 5.97
C GLN A 218 22.15 -8.44 5.41
N GLU A 219 23.00 -8.43 4.40
CA GLU A 219 23.44 -7.21 3.74
C GLU A 219 22.41 -6.72 2.73
N GLY A 220 22.43 -5.41 2.42
CA GLY A 220 21.68 -4.83 1.33
C GLY A 220 22.29 -5.10 -0.03
N ASP A 221 21.49 -4.90 -1.08
CA ASP A 221 21.96 -5.03 -2.47
C ASP A 221 22.72 -3.76 -2.87
N LYS A 222 23.80 -3.93 -3.65
CA LYS A 222 24.67 -2.84 -4.11
C LYS A 222 24.26 -2.25 -5.45
N ASP A 223 23.21 -2.78 -6.07
CA ASP A 223 22.74 -2.41 -7.41
C ASP A 223 22.11 -0.99 -7.48
N GLY A 224 21.98 -0.34 -6.33
CA GLY A 224 21.56 1.03 -6.23
C GLY A 224 20.09 1.30 -6.54
N HIS A 225 19.21 0.29 -6.47
CA HIS A 225 17.78 0.49 -6.66
C HIS A 225 17.21 1.59 -5.75
N ALA A 226 16.15 2.26 -6.23
CA ALA A 226 15.44 3.30 -5.51
C ALA A 226 13.93 3.15 -5.70
N PHE A 227 13.14 3.69 -4.77
CA PHE A 227 11.67 3.72 -4.92
C PHE A 227 11.22 4.83 -5.86
N SER A 228 11.79 6.02 -5.74
CA SER A 228 11.38 7.12 -6.59
C SER A 228 12.06 7.08 -7.96
N PHE A 229 11.29 7.35 -9.01
CA PHE A 229 11.80 7.54 -10.37
C PHE A 229 12.62 8.85 -10.53
N LEU A 230 12.59 9.72 -9.51
CA LEU A 230 13.46 10.91 -9.43
C LEU A 230 14.81 10.63 -8.78
N SER A 231 14.92 9.54 -8.03
CA SER A 231 16.15 9.22 -7.30
C SER A 231 17.22 8.64 -8.21
N GLU A 232 18.46 9.09 -8.03
CA GLU A 232 19.60 8.48 -8.70
C GLU A 232 19.81 7.04 -8.22
N ARG A 233 20.26 6.17 -9.11
CA ARG A 233 20.65 4.80 -8.80
C ARG A 233 22.03 4.79 -8.14
N LYS A 234 22.08 4.51 -6.82
CA LYS A 234 23.33 4.46 -6.04
C LYS A 234 23.18 3.58 -4.81
N ASP A 235 24.29 3.01 -4.33
CA ASP A 235 24.30 2.28 -3.06
C ASP A 235 23.90 3.22 -1.89
N ARG A 236 22.84 2.85 -1.16
CA ARG A 236 22.30 3.59 0.00
C ARG A 236 22.50 2.85 1.32
N ASN A 237 23.17 1.69 1.26
CA ASN A 237 23.30 0.83 2.44
C ASN A 237 24.28 1.45 3.46
N LYS A 238 23.82 1.62 4.69
CA LYS A 238 24.58 2.14 5.82
C LYS A 238 24.60 1.13 6.97
N GLU A 239 23.55 0.33 7.08
CA GLU A 239 23.33 -0.66 8.12
C GLU A 239 22.95 -2.01 7.50
N CYS A 240 22.90 -3.06 8.33
CA CYS A 240 22.42 -4.37 7.95
C CYS A 240 21.40 -4.90 8.96
N CYS A 241 20.66 -5.92 8.55
CA CYS A 241 19.81 -6.70 9.45
C CYS A 241 20.47 -8.02 9.80
N TRP A 242 19.97 -8.68 10.83
CA TRP A 242 20.45 -10.01 11.23
C TRP A 242 19.31 -11.00 11.25
N LEU A 243 19.60 -12.22 10.83
CA LEU A 243 18.66 -13.32 10.78
C LEU A 243 18.95 -14.28 11.93
N THR A 244 17.92 -14.61 12.71
CA THR A 244 17.93 -15.65 13.74
C THR A 244 16.61 -16.42 13.72
N PHE A 245 16.42 -17.35 14.66
CA PHE A 245 15.24 -18.22 14.69
C PHE A 245 14.78 -18.46 16.13
N THR A 246 13.46 -18.64 16.33
CA THR A 246 12.94 -19.26 17.54
C THR A 246 13.38 -20.72 17.63
N ASN A 247 13.26 -21.33 18.79
CA ASN A 247 13.57 -22.75 19.04
C ASN A 247 12.47 -23.42 19.88
N GLU A 248 12.62 -24.69 20.18
CA GLU A 248 11.64 -25.48 20.93
C GLU A 248 11.43 -24.93 22.36
N GLU A 249 12.48 -24.38 23.00
CA GLU A 249 12.37 -23.75 24.32
C GLU A 249 11.55 -22.44 24.26
N THR A 250 11.81 -21.61 23.23
CA THR A 250 10.99 -20.43 22.95
C THR A 250 9.51 -20.80 22.82
N HIS A 251 9.23 -21.84 22.04
CA HIS A 251 7.85 -22.30 21.80
C HIS A 251 7.22 -22.85 23.07
N LYS A 252 7.97 -23.60 23.88
CA LYS A 252 7.50 -24.15 25.16
C LYS A 252 7.11 -23.04 26.14
N ILE A 253 7.96 -22.03 26.32
CA ILE A 253 7.64 -20.89 27.21
C ILE A 253 6.36 -20.19 26.78
N ILE A 254 6.19 -19.95 25.48
CA ILE A 254 4.98 -19.30 24.97
C ILE A 254 3.76 -20.21 25.18
N HIS A 255 3.87 -21.51 24.88
CA HIS A 255 2.80 -22.47 25.04
C HIS A 255 2.35 -22.59 26.51
N ASP A 256 3.29 -22.66 27.44
CA ASP A 256 3.03 -22.78 28.88
C ASP A 256 2.37 -21.53 29.48
N ASN A 257 2.33 -20.40 28.75
CA ASN A 257 1.73 -19.13 29.16
C ASN A 257 0.58 -18.68 28.25
N LEU A 258 -0.03 -19.56 27.46
CA LEU A 258 -1.15 -19.19 26.58
C LEU A 258 -2.40 -18.73 27.34
N ASP A 259 -2.61 -19.22 28.57
CA ASP A 259 -3.68 -18.77 29.47
C ASP A 259 -3.51 -17.30 29.91
N ARG A 260 -2.27 -16.79 29.91
CA ARG A 260 -1.92 -15.40 30.19
C ARG A 260 -1.92 -14.51 28.94
N ALA A 261 -2.06 -15.10 27.76
CA ALA A 261 -2.07 -14.37 26.48
C ALA A 261 -3.43 -13.67 26.25
N PRO A 262 -3.45 -12.33 26.05
CA PRO A 262 -4.70 -11.57 25.87
C PRO A 262 -5.60 -12.06 24.73
N MET A 263 -5.04 -12.71 23.73
CA MET A 263 -5.80 -13.33 22.64
C MET A 263 -6.57 -14.58 23.06
N CYS A 264 -6.10 -15.29 24.09
CA CYS A 264 -6.67 -16.56 24.52
C CYS A 264 -7.62 -16.39 25.72
N ASN A 265 -7.46 -15.34 26.51
CA ASN A 265 -8.22 -15.08 27.73
C ASN A 265 -9.39 -14.08 27.58
N GLY A 266 -9.69 -13.64 26.35
CA GLY A 266 -10.83 -12.78 26.03
C GLY A 266 -10.62 -11.27 26.30
N ILE A 267 -9.42 -10.83 26.68
CA ILE A 267 -9.10 -9.39 26.86
C ILE A 267 -9.11 -8.68 25.48
N ILE A 268 -8.62 -9.33 24.44
CA ILE A 268 -8.68 -8.87 23.06
C ILE A 268 -9.99 -9.35 22.44
N THR A 269 -10.80 -8.40 21.97
CA THR A 269 -12.06 -8.66 21.27
C THR A 269 -11.98 -8.36 19.77
N GLY A 270 -11.05 -7.48 19.37
CA GLY A 270 -10.82 -7.09 17.99
C GLY A 270 -10.18 -8.20 17.14
N ILE A 271 -10.57 -8.25 15.88
CA ILE A 271 -10.04 -9.24 14.92
C ILE A 271 -8.64 -8.83 14.49
N GLY A 272 -7.68 -9.75 14.57
CA GLY A 272 -6.29 -9.53 14.19
C GLY A 272 -5.95 -9.89 12.75
N PRO A 273 -4.83 -9.37 12.19
CA PRO A 273 -4.46 -9.60 10.80
C PRO A 273 -3.98 -11.03 10.55
N ARG A 274 -4.46 -11.63 9.45
CA ARG A 274 -4.10 -12.99 9.01
C ARG A 274 -2.62 -13.13 8.64
N TYR A 275 -2.06 -12.12 7.97
CA TYR A 275 -0.69 -12.18 7.42
C TYR A 275 0.39 -11.53 8.30
N CYS A 276 0.06 -11.09 9.50
CA CYS A 276 1.00 -10.67 10.53
C CYS A 276 0.49 -11.14 11.91
N PRO A 277 0.33 -12.47 12.08
CA PRO A 277 -0.15 -13.01 13.34
C PRO A 277 0.91 -12.76 14.44
N SER A 278 0.45 -12.65 15.67
CA SER A 278 1.35 -12.65 16.83
C SER A 278 2.10 -13.99 16.93
N ILE A 279 3.22 -14.00 17.65
CA ILE A 279 4.04 -15.21 17.78
C ILE A 279 3.26 -16.35 18.46
N GLU A 280 2.46 -16.05 19.47
CA GLU A 280 1.58 -17.02 20.12
C GLU A 280 0.58 -17.64 19.12
N SER A 281 0.02 -16.85 18.22
CA SER A 281 -0.85 -17.36 17.15
C SER A 281 -0.11 -18.24 16.13
N LYS A 282 1.16 -17.92 15.83
CA LYS A 282 1.98 -18.73 14.91
C LYS A 282 2.28 -20.09 15.50
N ILE A 283 2.65 -20.13 16.78
CA ILE A 283 3.02 -21.37 17.49
C ILE A 283 1.80 -22.30 17.59
N VAL A 284 0.61 -21.76 17.88
CA VAL A 284 -0.61 -22.56 17.92
C VAL A 284 -1.02 -23.07 16.52
N ARG A 285 -0.97 -22.22 15.49
CA ARG A 285 -1.40 -22.60 14.13
C ARG A 285 -0.41 -23.51 13.41
N PHE A 286 0.87 -23.40 13.70
CA PHE A 286 1.95 -24.11 13.05
C PHE A 286 2.77 -24.90 14.07
N ALA A 287 2.08 -25.68 14.90
CA ALA A 287 2.68 -26.45 15.98
C ALA A 287 3.69 -27.52 15.48
N ASP A 288 3.62 -27.91 14.21
CA ASP A 288 4.58 -28.80 13.54
C ASP A 288 5.91 -28.13 13.22
N LYS A 289 5.97 -26.78 13.23
CA LYS A 289 7.19 -26.03 12.94
C LYS A 289 8.08 -25.93 14.17
N LYS A 290 9.30 -26.46 14.09
CA LYS A 290 10.29 -26.42 15.18
C LYS A 290 10.91 -25.04 15.41
N ARG A 291 10.85 -24.15 14.40
CA ARG A 291 11.40 -22.80 14.46
C ARG A 291 10.66 -21.84 13.53
N HIS A 292 10.64 -20.57 13.89
CA HIS A 292 10.19 -19.44 13.08
C HIS A 292 11.34 -18.50 12.81
N GLN A 293 11.41 -17.97 11.60
CA GLN A 293 12.42 -17.01 11.17
C GLN A 293 12.15 -15.64 11.79
N LEU A 294 13.21 -14.99 12.26
CA LEU A 294 13.20 -13.67 12.86
C LEU A 294 14.27 -12.79 12.20
N PHE A 295 13.94 -11.49 12.05
CA PHE A 295 14.92 -10.49 11.68
C PHE A 295 15.10 -9.49 12.81
N ILE A 296 16.35 -9.15 13.09
CA ILE A 296 16.72 -8.08 14.00
C ILE A 296 17.08 -6.89 13.14
N GLU A 297 16.28 -5.84 13.24
CA GLU A 297 16.29 -4.72 12.31
C GLU A 297 16.61 -3.41 13.04
N PRO A 298 17.60 -2.59 12.58
CA PRO A 298 17.90 -1.30 13.18
C PRO A 298 16.73 -0.32 12.97
N GLU A 299 16.38 0.45 14.02
CA GLU A 299 15.35 1.49 13.93
C GLU A 299 15.90 2.85 13.49
N GLY A 300 17.22 3.05 13.43
CA GLY A 300 17.90 4.26 12.99
C GLY A 300 19.40 4.22 13.21
N GLU A 301 20.13 5.14 12.58
CA GLU A 301 21.59 5.31 12.76
C GLU A 301 21.93 5.90 14.15
N SER A 302 21.08 6.73 14.68
CA SER A 302 21.31 7.48 15.93
C SER A 302 20.70 6.84 17.17
N THR A 303 20.34 5.56 17.11
CA THR A 303 19.72 4.82 18.23
C THR A 303 20.25 3.41 18.32
N GLU A 304 20.31 2.89 19.55
CA GLU A 304 20.60 1.49 19.84
C GLU A 304 19.33 0.60 19.82
N GLU A 305 18.18 1.18 19.44
CA GLU A 305 16.90 0.48 19.43
C GLU A 305 16.81 -0.45 18.20
N MET A 306 16.57 -1.75 18.46
CA MET A 306 16.43 -2.78 17.46
C MET A 306 15.03 -3.39 17.47
N TYR A 307 14.44 -3.58 16.31
CA TYR A 307 13.14 -4.19 16.11
C TYR A 307 13.25 -5.71 15.92
N VAL A 308 12.47 -6.49 16.68
CA VAL A 308 12.49 -7.96 16.61
C VAL A 308 11.38 -8.46 15.67
N GLN A 309 11.62 -8.35 14.37
CA GLN A 309 10.64 -8.72 13.34
C GLN A 309 10.29 -10.22 13.42
N GLY A 310 8.99 -10.49 13.50
CA GLY A 310 8.47 -11.87 13.59
C GLY A 310 7.96 -12.24 14.99
N MET A 311 8.31 -11.46 16.03
CA MET A 311 7.94 -11.68 17.43
C MET A 311 6.83 -10.73 17.94
N SER A 312 5.93 -10.27 17.06
CA SER A 312 4.78 -9.48 17.51
C SER A 312 4.01 -10.24 18.59
N THR A 313 3.74 -9.59 19.71
CA THR A 313 3.11 -10.22 20.88
C THR A 313 2.40 -9.21 21.76
N SER A 314 1.42 -9.70 22.53
CA SER A 314 0.79 -8.96 23.61
C SER A 314 0.93 -9.67 24.96
N MET A 315 1.77 -10.69 25.05
CA MET A 315 2.04 -11.41 26.29
C MET A 315 2.58 -10.51 27.40
N PRO A 316 2.43 -10.89 28.68
CA PRO A 316 3.02 -10.15 29.81
C PRO A 316 4.52 -9.93 29.63
N ALA A 317 5.04 -8.83 30.17
CA ALA A 317 6.45 -8.43 29.98
C ALA A 317 7.44 -9.49 30.51
N ASP A 318 7.14 -10.15 31.63
CA ASP A 318 7.97 -11.24 32.18
C ASP A 318 8.08 -12.42 31.19
N VAL A 319 7.00 -12.77 30.52
CA VAL A 319 6.98 -13.82 29.49
C VAL A 319 7.77 -13.38 28.27
N GLN A 320 7.67 -12.09 27.86
CA GLN A 320 8.46 -11.54 26.75
C GLN A 320 9.95 -11.65 27.02
N TYR A 321 10.42 -11.30 28.22
CA TYR A 321 11.83 -11.50 28.62
C TYR A 321 12.23 -12.97 28.59
N ALA A 322 11.38 -13.86 29.12
CA ALA A 322 11.67 -15.29 29.21
C ALA A 322 11.88 -15.90 27.83
N PHE A 323 10.96 -15.71 26.88
CA PHE A 323 11.09 -16.32 25.56
C PHE A 323 12.15 -15.64 24.68
N LEU A 324 12.34 -14.31 24.77
CA LEU A 324 13.38 -13.65 23.96
C LEU A 324 14.78 -14.15 24.32
N ARG A 325 15.04 -14.42 25.59
CA ARG A 325 16.35 -14.90 26.06
C ARG A 325 16.69 -16.35 25.69
N THR A 326 15.75 -17.08 25.11
CA THR A 326 16.01 -18.41 24.54
C THR A 326 16.45 -18.38 23.07
N ILE A 327 16.36 -17.20 22.44
CA ILE A 327 16.65 -17.05 21.00
C ILE A 327 18.15 -16.81 20.82
N PRO A 328 18.84 -17.56 19.90
CA PRO A 328 20.25 -17.37 19.62
C PRO A 328 20.59 -15.91 19.29
N GLY A 329 21.58 -15.37 20.03
CA GLY A 329 22.02 -13.99 19.94
C GLY A 329 21.22 -12.99 20.79
N LEU A 330 20.17 -13.44 21.52
CA LEU A 330 19.35 -12.60 22.41
C LEU A 330 19.42 -13.04 23.89
N GLU A 331 20.37 -13.89 24.28
CA GLU A 331 20.45 -14.48 25.64
C GLU A 331 20.56 -13.41 26.74
N ASP A 332 21.28 -12.33 26.47
CA ASP A 332 21.50 -11.22 27.42
C ASP A 332 20.61 -10.00 27.11
N VAL A 333 19.59 -10.18 26.28
CA VAL A 333 18.77 -9.09 25.75
C VAL A 333 18.13 -8.23 26.83
N LYS A 334 18.19 -6.91 26.65
CA LYS A 334 17.42 -5.91 27.40
C LYS A 334 16.33 -5.33 26.53
N ILE A 335 15.10 -5.40 27.02
CA ILE A 335 13.94 -4.80 26.34
C ILE A 335 13.93 -3.30 26.64
N MET A 336 13.96 -2.48 25.60
CA MET A 336 13.77 -1.02 25.70
C MET A 336 12.29 -0.65 25.73
N ARG A 337 11.46 -1.36 24.93
CA ARG A 337 10.00 -1.23 24.89
C ARG A 337 9.39 -2.62 24.76
N PRO A 338 8.41 -3.00 25.59
CA PRO A 338 7.73 -4.28 25.41
C PRO A 338 6.89 -4.29 24.13
N GLY A 339 6.68 -5.48 23.58
CA GLY A 339 5.66 -5.72 22.56
C GLY A 339 4.26 -5.49 23.12
N TYR A 340 3.33 -5.06 22.29
CA TYR A 340 1.95 -4.81 22.69
C TYR A 340 0.98 -5.06 21.53
N ALA A 341 -0.27 -5.29 21.87
CA ALA A 341 -1.38 -5.20 20.93
C ALA A 341 -2.10 -3.86 21.09
N ILE A 342 -2.67 -3.36 20.00
CA ILE A 342 -3.58 -2.22 20.00
C ILE A 342 -4.88 -2.60 19.32
N GLU A 343 -6.01 -2.37 19.99
CA GLU A 343 -7.35 -2.40 19.41
C GLU A 343 -7.77 -0.98 19.02
N TYR A 344 -8.50 -0.84 17.92
CA TYR A 344 -8.96 0.45 17.42
C TYR A 344 -10.23 0.29 16.59
N ASP A 345 -11.00 1.39 16.47
CA ASP A 345 -12.15 1.44 15.59
C ASP A 345 -11.74 1.81 14.17
N CYS A 346 -12.41 1.23 13.17
CA CYS A 346 -12.28 1.56 11.75
C CYS A 346 -13.65 1.53 11.07
N LEU A 347 -13.76 2.18 9.92
CA LEU A 347 -14.96 2.17 9.07
C LEU A 347 -15.10 0.83 8.35
N ASP A 348 -16.33 0.38 8.16
CA ASP A 348 -16.63 -0.62 7.14
C ASP A 348 -16.41 0.02 5.75
N PRO A 349 -15.40 -0.44 4.96
CA PRO A 349 -15.03 0.21 3.72
C PRO A 349 -16.07 0.06 2.60
N THR A 350 -17.04 -0.82 2.74
CA THR A 350 -18.15 -0.95 1.77
C THR A 350 -19.04 0.28 1.74
N GLN A 351 -18.96 1.15 2.74
CA GLN A 351 -19.63 2.45 2.80
C GLN A 351 -18.96 3.53 1.94
N LEU A 352 -17.81 3.22 1.34
CA LEU A 352 -17.06 4.15 0.51
C LEU A 352 -17.35 3.92 -0.98
N THR A 353 -17.23 5.00 -1.73
CA THR A 353 -17.19 4.98 -3.19
C THR A 353 -15.79 4.56 -3.68
N PRO A 354 -15.60 4.24 -4.98
CA PRO A 354 -14.28 3.97 -5.54
C PRO A 354 -13.28 5.14 -5.47
N TRP A 355 -13.74 6.34 -5.19
CA TRP A 355 -12.90 7.52 -4.95
C TRP A 355 -12.74 7.86 -3.47
N LEU A 356 -13.09 6.92 -2.57
CA LEU A 356 -12.93 6.95 -1.13
C LEU A 356 -13.78 7.99 -0.39
N GLU A 357 -14.78 8.57 -1.01
CA GLU A 357 -15.82 9.37 -0.35
C GLU A 357 -16.87 8.46 0.27
N THR A 358 -17.43 8.84 1.42
CA THR A 358 -18.54 8.07 2.00
C THR A 358 -19.81 8.24 1.16
N LYS A 359 -20.55 7.13 0.96
CA LYS A 359 -21.83 7.14 0.23
C LYS A 359 -22.92 7.96 0.93
N LYS A 360 -22.79 8.14 2.25
CA LYS A 360 -23.82 8.74 3.10
C LYS A 360 -23.61 10.24 3.35
N ILE A 361 -22.37 10.70 3.45
CA ILE A 361 -22.04 12.07 3.81
C ILE A 361 -21.16 12.64 2.71
N SER A 362 -21.71 13.62 2.00
CA SER A 362 -20.99 14.31 0.94
C SER A 362 -19.81 15.10 1.49
N GLY A 363 -18.65 15.02 0.82
CA GLY A 363 -17.41 15.67 1.22
C GLY A 363 -16.63 14.97 2.32
N LEU A 364 -17.14 13.85 2.87
CA LEU A 364 -16.40 13.05 3.85
C LEU A 364 -15.69 11.90 3.16
N PHE A 365 -14.35 11.91 3.21
CA PHE A 365 -13.46 10.86 2.70
C PHE A 365 -12.83 10.08 3.83
N SER A 366 -12.34 8.87 3.53
CA SER A 366 -11.60 8.07 4.50
C SER A 366 -10.45 7.32 3.83
N ALA A 367 -9.31 7.22 4.52
CA ALA A 367 -8.10 6.62 3.97
C ALA A 367 -7.28 5.87 5.01
N GLY A 368 -6.58 4.84 4.54
CA GLY A 368 -5.60 4.10 5.31
C GLY A 368 -6.23 3.11 6.28
N GLN A 369 -5.67 3.03 7.48
CA GLN A 369 -6.08 2.08 8.49
C GLN A 369 -7.49 2.33 9.03
N ALA A 370 -7.97 3.57 8.89
CA ALA A 370 -9.37 3.93 9.15
C ALA A 370 -10.36 3.14 8.27
N ASN A 371 -9.94 2.60 7.13
CA ASN A 371 -10.71 1.74 6.23
C ASN A 371 -10.43 0.24 6.43
N GLY A 372 -9.83 -0.13 7.56
CA GLY A 372 -9.54 -1.51 7.90
C GLY A 372 -8.33 -2.12 7.18
N THR A 373 -7.46 -1.34 6.55
CA THR A 373 -6.19 -1.83 5.99
C THR A 373 -5.09 -1.91 7.04
N SER A 374 -4.02 -2.67 6.75
CA SER A 374 -2.87 -2.82 7.64
C SER A 374 -1.56 -2.75 6.85
N GLY A 375 -0.94 -1.57 6.84
CA GLY A 375 0.36 -1.28 6.22
C GLY A 375 0.50 0.20 5.86
N TYR A 376 1.74 0.67 5.86
CA TYR A 376 2.07 2.08 5.57
C TYR A 376 1.77 2.43 4.11
N GLU A 377 2.08 1.50 3.21
CA GLU A 377 1.95 1.67 1.77
C GLU A 377 0.48 1.67 1.33
N GLU A 378 -0.34 0.79 1.92
CA GLU A 378 -1.79 0.77 1.71
C GLU A 378 -2.43 2.07 2.22
N ALA A 379 -1.91 2.59 3.35
CA ALA A 379 -2.40 3.84 3.91
C ALA A 379 -2.02 5.03 3.02
N ALA A 380 -0.77 5.12 2.58
CA ALA A 380 -0.27 6.16 1.70
C ALA A 380 -1.03 6.18 0.35
N ALA A 381 -1.23 5.02 -0.27
CA ALA A 381 -1.98 4.88 -1.52
C ALA A 381 -3.42 5.41 -1.41
N GLN A 382 -4.13 5.04 -0.34
CA GLN A 382 -5.48 5.54 -0.11
C GLN A 382 -5.48 7.04 0.22
N GLY A 383 -4.49 7.50 0.99
CA GLY A 383 -4.33 8.92 1.32
C GLY A 383 -4.16 9.77 0.06
N LEU A 384 -3.25 9.37 -0.83
CA LEU A 384 -3.04 10.03 -2.11
C LEU A 384 -4.35 10.14 -2.92
N MET A 385 -5.06 9.03 -3.07
CA MET A 385 -6.32 8.99 -3.83
C MET A 385 -7.43 9.84 -3.18
N ALA A 386 -7.55 9.79 -1.85
CA ALA A 386 -8.52 10.62 -1.12
C ALA A 386 -8.21 12.12 -1.25
N GLY A 387 -6.93 12.49 -1.15
CA GLY A 387 -6.47 13.88 -1.32
C GLY A 387 -6.72 14.41 -2.74
N ILE A 388 -6.39 13.63 -3.76
CA ILE A 388 -6.69 13.97 -5.16
C ILE A 388 -8.20 14.20 -5.34
N ASN A 389 -9.02 13.25 -4.88
CA ASN A 389 -10.47 13.30 -5.11
C ASN A 389 -11.17 14.39 -4.29
N ALA A 390 -10.68 14.70 -3.09
CA ALA A 390 -11.17 15.86 -2.32
C ALA A 390 -10.87 17.16 -3.08
N ALA A 391 -9.67 17.34 -3.61
CA ALA A 391 -9.32 18.52 -4.40
C ALA A 391 -10.13 18.62 -5.71
N LEU A 392 -10.32 17.52 -6.43
CA LEU A 392 -11.15 17.49 -7.64
C LEU A 392 -12.60 17.85 -7.33
N LYS A 393 -13.16 17.36 -6.23
CA LYS A 393 -14.50 17.73 -5.76
C LYS A 393 -14.63 19.22 -5.49
N ILE A 394 -13.64 19.85 -4.85
CA ILE A 394 -13.59 21.31 -4.63
C ILE A 394 -13.59 22.07 -5.96
N GLN A 395 -12.88 21.52 -6.96
CA GLN A 395 -12.80 22.10 -8.31
C GLN A 395 -14.04 21.84 -9.18
N GLY A 396 -15.01 21.04 -8.70
CA GLY A 396 -16.20 20.63 -9.48
C GLY A 396 -15.89 19.70 -10.64
N LYS A 397 -14.79 18.95 -10.55
CA LYS A 397 -14.36 17.97 -11.56
C LYS A 397 -14.81 16.55 -11.20
N ASP A 398 -14.84 15.69 -12.21
CA ASP A 398 -15.13 14.27 -12.02
C ASP A 398 -14.07 13.58 -11.15
N PRO A 399 -14.45 12.56 -10.36
CA PRO A 399 -13.51 11.83 -9.52
C PRO A 399 -12.49 11.05 -10.35
N PHE A 400 -11.25 11.03 -9.86
CA PHE A 400 -10.17 10.22 -10.42
C PHE A 400 -10.22 8.81 -9.82
N ILE A 401 -10.39 7.82 -10.68
CA ILE A 401 -10.50 6.41 -10.32
C ILE A 401 -9.47 5.61 -11.11
N LEU A 402 -8.73 4.76 -10.43
CA LEU A 402 -7.85 3.77 -11.05
C LEU A 402 -8.54 2.41 -11.07
N THR A 403 -8.52 1.76 -12.23
CA THR A 403 -9.09 0.42 -12.39
C THR A 403 -8.11 -0.66 -11.92
N ARG A 404 -8.61 -1.88 -11.71
CA ARG A 404 -7.80 -3.06 -11.34
C ARG A 404 -6.75 -3.44 -12.38
N SER A 405 -6.95 -3.05 -13.63
CA SER A 405 -6.01 -3.30 -14.74
C SER A 405 -4.96 -2.20 -14.93
N GLU A 406 -5.15 -1.03 -14.30
CA GLU A 406 -4.24 0.11 -14.40
C GLU A 406 -3.26 0.19 -13.26
N ALA A 407 -3.68 -0.20 -12.04
CA ALA A 407 -2.86 -0.03 -10.85
C ALA A 407 -3.19 -1.02 -9.74
N TYR A 408 -2.19 -1.35 -8.93
CA TYR A 408 -2.38 -2.02 -7.64
C TYR A 408 -3.20 -1.17 -6.66
N ILE A 409 -3.08 0.17 -6.73
CA ILE A 409 -3.96 1.11 -6.01
C ILE A 409 -5.41 0.86 -6.39
N GLY A 410 -5.71 0.65 -7.67
CA GLY A 410 -7.05 0.31 -8.15
C GLY A 410 -7.53 -1.04 -7.60
N VAL A 411 -6.67 -2.06 -7.58
CA VAL A 411 -6.99 -3.37 -6.98
C VAL A 411 -7.29 -3.23 -5.48
N LEU A 412 -6.47 -2.49 -4.74
CA LEU A 412 -6.64 -2.24 -3.31
C LEU A 412 -7.99 -1.59 -3.00
N ILE A 413 -8.31 -0.49 -3.68
CA ILE A 413 -9.55 0.26 -3.42
C ILE A 413 -10.77 -0.56 -3.83
N ASP A 414 -10.73 -1.18 -5.02
CA ASP A 414 -11.84 -2.02 -5.48
C ASP A 414 -12.13 -3.18 -4.53
N ASP A 415 -11.11 -3.88 -4.02
CA ASP A 415 -11.29 -4.95 -3.01
C ASP A 415 -11.98 -4.41 -1.74
N LEU A 416 -11.59 -3.23 -1.25
CA LEU A 416 -12.16 -2.64 -0.06
C LEU A 416 -13.63 -2.27 -0.24
N VAL A 417 -13.97 -1.56 -1.31
CA VAL A 417 -15.31 -0.99 -1.49
C VAL A 417 -16.34 -2.00 -2.02
N THR A 418 -15.89 -3.10 -2.68
CA THR A 418 -16.77 -4.13 -3.23
C THR A 418 -16.87 -5.38 -2.35
N LYS A 419 -15.75 -5.87 -1.83
CA LYS A 419 -15.70 -7.09 -1.02
C LYS A 419 -15.75 -6.80 0.48
N GLY A 420 -15.35 -5.59 0.88
CA GLY A 420 -15.15 -5.27 2.28
C GLY A 420 -14.01 -6.05 2.91
N THR A 421 -13.91 -6.02 4.22
CA THR A 421 -12.95 -6.84 4.96
C THR A 421 -13.48 -7.21 6.35
N ASN A 422 -13.32 -8.48 6.71
CA ASN A 422 -13.67 -9.00 8.03
C ASN A 422 -12.45 -9.10 8.96
N GLU A 423 -11.27 -8.80 8.46
CA GLU A 423 -9.98 -8.81 9.18
C GLU A 423 -9.10 -7.69 8.62
N PRO A 424 -8.10 -7.17 9.35
CA PRO A 424 -7.21 -6.15 8.81
C PRO A 424 -6.65 -6.54 7.45
N TYR A 425 -7.08 -5.82 6.41
CA TYR A 425 -6.73 -6.10 5.02
C TYR A 425 -5.24 -5.80 4.79
N ARG A 426 -4.53 -6.75 4.21
CA ARG A 426 -3.14 -6.60 3.80
C ARG A 426 -2.99 -6.89 2.32
N PHE A 427 -2.39 -5.95 1.61
CA PHE A 427 -2.19 -6.10 0.18
C PHE A 427 -1.03 -7.07 -0.14
N MET A 428 -1.26 -7.97 -1.08
CA MET A 428 -0.29 -8.95 -1.56
C MET A 428 -0.41 -9.06 -3.08
N THR A 429 0.69 -9.38 -3.78
CA THR A 429 0.69 -9.56 -5.25
C THR A 429 -0.35 -10.57 -5.75
N SER A 430 -0.73 -11.54 -4.90
CA SER A 430 -1.78 -12.53 -5.23
C SER A 430 -3.18 -11.94 -5.37
N ARG A 431 -3.40 -10.70 -4.92
CA ARG A 431 -4.69 -10.00 -5.06
C ARG A 431 -4.95 -9.49 -6.47
N SER A 432 -3.89 -9.29 -7.26
CA SER A 432 -4.00 -8.81 -8.64
C SER A 432 -4.08 -9.98 -9.62
N GLU A 433 -4.97 -9.86 -10.58
CA GLU A 433 -5.14 -10.75 -11.72
C GLU A 433 -4.05 -10.51 -12.80
N TYR A 434 -3.52 -9.27 -12.87
CA TYR A 434 -2.66 -8.78 -13.97
C TYR A 434 -1.24 -8.45 -13.52
N ARG A 435 -0.61 -9.34 -12.72
CA ARG A 435 0.69 -9.08 -12.07
C ARG A 435 1.83 -8.74 -13.01
N LEU A 436 1.83 -9.28 -14.22
CA LEU A 436 2.87 -9.03 -15.20
C LEU A 436 2.71 -7.68 -15.91
N ILE A 437 1.49 -7.16 -15.97
CA ILE A 437 1.22 -5.80 -16.46
C ILE A 437 1.52 -4.77 -15.37
N LEU A 438 1.14 -5.08 -14.12
CA LEU A 438 1.23 -4.17 -12.97
C LEU A 438 2.52 -4.36 -12.17
N ARG A 439 3.68 -4.33 -12.85
CA ARG A 439 4.98 -4.46 -12.17
C ARG A 439 5.37 -3.17 -11.45
N GLN A 440 6.28 -3.29 -10.48
CA GLN A 440 6.82 -2.11 -9.79
C GLN A 440 7.75 -1.26 -10.68
N ASP A 441 8.47 -1.90 -11.61
CA ASP A 441 9.44 -1.27 -12.51
C ASP A 441 8.78 -0.37 -13.56
N ASN A 442 7.55 -0.68 -13.97
CA ASN A 442 6.82 0.06 -15.01
C ASN A 442 5.69 0.97 -14.47
N ALA A 443 5.67 1.26 -13.18
CA ALA A 443 4.61 2.09 -12.61
C ALA A 443 4.59 3.51 -13.22
N ASP A 444 5.75 4.07 -13.53
CA ASP A 444 5.89 5.35 -14.22
C ASP A 444 5.28 5.32 -15.63
N LEU A 445 5.55 4.27 -16.40
CA LEU A 445 5.00 4.11 -17.75
C LEU A 445 3.47 4.01 -17.78
N ARG A 446 2.86 3.54 -16.69
CA ARG A 446 1.40 3.41 -16.55
C ARG A 446 0.72 4.67 -16.00
N LEU A 447 1.35 5.39 -15.08
CA LEU A 447 0.65 6.34 -14.21
C LEU A 447 1.19 7.78 -14.27
N THR A 448 2.45 8.03 -14.67
CA THR A 448 3.03 9.38 -14.62
C THR A 448 2.30 10.37 -15.52
N GLN A 449 1.87 9.94 -16.70
CA GLN A 449 1.04 10.80 -17.57
C GLN A 449 -0.25 11.22 -16.87
N LYS A 450 -0.94 10.29 -16.18
CA LYS A 450 -2.17 10.58 -15.44
C LYS A 450 -1.92 11.58 -14.30
N GLY A 451 -0.82 11.40 -13.57
CA GLY A 451 -0.41 12.33 -12.51
C GLY A 451 -0.08 13.73 -13.02
N TYR A 452 0.49 13.82 -14.22
CA TYR A 452 0.78 15.08 -14.90
C TYR A 452 -0.51 15.77 -15.37
N ASP A 453 -1.43 15.04 -15.97
CA ASP A 453 -2.72 15.55 -16.42
C ASP A 453 -3.58 16.08 -15.27
N LEU A 454 -3.45 15.48 -14.07
CA LEU A 454 -4.05 15.97 -12.82
C LEU A 454 -3.41 17.28 -12.32
N GLY A 455 -2.16 17.57 -12.69
CA GLY A 455 -1.37 18.68 -12.17
C GLY A 455 -0.58 18.35 -10.91
N LEU A 456 -0.44 17.07 -10.55
CA LEU A 456 0.28 16.62 -9.35
C LEU A 456 1.75 16.29 -9.62
N VAL A 457 2.06 15.79 -10.81
CA VAL A 457 3.43 15.51 -11.27
C VAL A 457 4.10 16.78 -11.77
N THR A 458 5.32 17.05 -11.29
CA THR A 458 6.14 18.19 -11.72
C THR A 458 6.67 18.02 -13.15
N GLN A 459 7.02 19.15 -13.81
CA GLN A 459 7.61 19.13 -15.14
C GLN A 459 8.90 18.29 -15.17
N GLU A 460 9.78 18.42 -14.16
CA GLU A 460 11.03 17.63 -14.07
C GLU A 460 10.74 16.12 -14.09
N ARG A 461 9.75 15.65 -13.33
CA ARG A 461 9.36 14.23 -13.30
C ARG A 461 8.79 13.79 -14.63
N TYR A 462 7.97 14.62 -15.25
CA TYR A 462 7.38 14.34 -16.55
C TYR A 462 8.44 14.26 -17.67
N ASP A 463 9.43 15.15 -17.67
CA ASP A 463 10.52 15.13 -18.62
C ASP A 463 11.37 13.85 -18.51
N ARG A 464 11.68 13.43 -17.28
CA ARG A 464 12.39 12.15 -17.03
C ARG A 464 11.59 10.94 -17.52
N PHE A 465 10.29 10.92 -17.24
CA PHE A 465 9.38 9.88 -17.74
C PHE A 465 9.36 9.83 -19.26
N THR A 466 9.23 10.97 -19.93
CA THR A 466 9.20 11.05 -21.40
C THR A 466 10.51 10.57 -22.00
N ALA A 467 11.65 11.02 -21.47
CA ALA A 467 12.97 10.58 -21.91
C ALA A 467 13.16 9.05 -21.75
N LYS A 468 12.73 8.47 -20.61
CA LYS A 468 12.77 7.02 -20.39
C LYS A 468 11.92 6.27 -21.41
N LYS A 469 10.69 6.73 -21.63
CA LYS A 469 9.76 6.11 -22.59
C LYS A 469 10.33 6.12 -24.01
N GLU A 470 10.85 7.25 -24.44
CA GLU A 470 11.51 7.39 -25.76
C GLU A 470 12.73 6.49 -25.89
N ALA A 471 13.57 6.41 -24.83
CA ALA A 471 14.74 5.54 -24.82
C ALA A 471 14.36 4.04 -24.95
N ILE A 472 13.29 3.60 -24.29
CA ILE A 472 12.77 2.23 -24.43
C ILE A 472 12.30 1.98 -25.88
N GLU A 473 11.52 2.88 -26.47
CA GLU A 473 11.01 2.75 -27.83
C GLU A 473 12.16 2.71 -28.86
N GLN A 474 13.16 3.58 -28.71
CA GLN A 474 14.35 3.62 -29.57
C GLN A 474 15.24 2.38 -29.39
N GLY A 475 15.43 1.91 -28.15
CA GLY A 475 16.20 0.71 -27.85
C GLY A 475 15.59 -0.54 -28.47
N ILE A 476 14.25 -0.69 -28.38
CA ILE A 476 13.52 -1.80 -29.03
C ILE A 476 13.62 -1.70 -30.56
N ALA A 477 13.53 -0.52 -31.14
CA ALA A 477 13.66 -0.32 -32.58
C ALA A 477 15.09 -0.70 -33.05
N ALA A 478 16.13 -0.25 -32.37
CA ALA A 478 17.51 -0.59 -32.68
C ALA A 478 17.75 -2.12 -32.64
N LEU A 479 17.21 -2.83 -31.64
CA LEU A 479 17.30 -4.29 -31.56
C LEU A 479 16.65 -5.00 -32.75
N LYS A 480 15.57 -4.46 -33.32
CA LYS A 480 14.88 -5.01 -34.50
C LYS A 480 15.63 -4.77 -35.81
N GLU A 481 16.41 -3.67 -35.89
CA GLU A 481 17.19 -3.32 -37.08
C GLU A 481 18.48 -4.12 -37.20
N ILE A 482 19.08 -4.56 -36.08
CA ILE A 482 20.32 -5.31 -36.07
C ILE A 482 20.08 -6.76 -36.52
N SER A 483 20.56 -7.10 -37.72
CA SER A 483 20.50 -8.46 -38.27
C SER A 483 21.75 -9.26 -37.91
N VAL A 484 21.56 -10.37 -37.23
CA VAL A 484 22.62 -11.31 -36.84
C VAL A 484 22.55 -12.52 -37.78
N THR A 485 23.51 -12.61 -38.71
CA THR A 485 23.64 -13.72 -39.66
C THR A 485 24.49 -14.85 -39.08
N PRO A 486 24.37 -16.10 -39.55
CA PRO A 486 25.18 -17.23 -39.08
C PRO A 486 26.63 -17.23 -39.67
N SER A 487 27.28 -16.07 -39.65
CA SER A 487 28.69 -15.91 -40.02
C SER A 487 29.58 -16.44 -38.91
N LYS A 488 30.81 -16.88 -39.27
CA LYS A 488 31.80 -17.38 -38.31
C LYS A 488 32.02 -16.39 -37.16
N ALA A 489 32.13 -15.09 -37.48
CA ALA A 489 32.33 -14.04 -36.47
C ALA A 489 31.14 -13.92 -35.50
N ASN A 490 29.90 -14.01 -36.00
CA ASN A 490 28.72 -13.93 -35.14
C ASN A 490 28.54 -15.21 -34.31
N LEU A 491 28.88 -16.40 -34.86
CA LEU A 491 28.83 -17.64 -34.10
C LEU A 491 29.85 -17.63 -32.94
N GLU A 492 31.06 -17.10 -33.15
CA GLU A 492 32.07 -16.90 -32.09
C GLU A 492 31.56 -15.88 -31.01
N LYS A 493 30.82 -14.84 -31.42
CA LYS A 493 30.17 -13.91 -30.48
C LYS A 493 29.09 -14.61 -29.63
N LEU A 494 28.23 -15.42 -30.26
CA LEU A 494 27.22 -16.20 -29.55
C LEU A 494 27.81 -17.24 -28.59
N GLU A 495 28.92 -17.87 -28.96
CA GLU A 495 29.65 -18.77 -28.09
C GLU A 495 30.21 -18.06 -26.85
N ARG A 496 30.73 -16.82 -27.01
CA ARG A 496 31.18 -15.98 -25.87
C ARG A 496 30.04 -15.60 -24.95
N LEU A 497 28.83 -15.38 -25.49
CA LEU A 497 27.61 -15.16 -24.71
C LEU A 497 27.09 -16.43 -24.02
N GLY A 498 27.65 -17.61 -24.34
CA GLY A 498 27.18 -18.90 -23.80
C GLY A 498 25.79 -19.30 -24.32
N THR A 499 25.33 -18.71 -25.45
CA THR A 499 24.03 -19.03 -26.04
C THR A 499 24.15 -19.94 -27.26
N ALA A 500 23.06 -20.65 -27.57
CA ALA A 500 23.02 -21.59 -28.68
C ALA A 500 23.31 -20.91 -30.04
N PRO A 501 24.03 -21.56 -30.99
CA PRO A 501 24.27 -21.01 -32.31
C PRO A 501 22.97 -20.80 -33.10
N ILE A 502 23.03 -19.94 -34.10
CA ILE A 502 21.94 -19.69 -35.05
C ILE A 502 22.22 -20.36 -36.39
N HIS A 503 21.16 -20.79 -37.07
CA HIS A 503 21.25 -21.43 -38.40
C HIS A 503 20.71 -20.55 -39.54
N THR A 504 19.93 -19.56 -39.17
CA THR A 504 19.34 -18.54 -40.07
C THR A 504 19.60 -17.13 -39.50
N ALA A 505 19.51 -16.15 -40.36
CA ALA A 505 19.58 -14.77 -39.87
C ALA A 505 18.39 -14.45 -38.97
N ILE A 506 18.68 -13.87 -37.81
CA ILE A 506 17.69 -13.41 -36.82
C ILE A 506 18.03 -11.98 -36.38
N THR A 507 17.14 -11.30 -35.70
CA THR A 507 17.41 -9.98 -35.16
C THR A 507 18.04 -10.04 -33.76
N ALA A 508 18.70 -8.97 -33.33
CA ALA A 508 19.15 -8.86 -31.93
C ALA A 508 17.95 -8.91 -30.96
N TYR A 509 16.78 -8.43 -31.39
CA TYR A 509 15.51 -8.60 -30.69
C TYR A 509 15.16 -10.07 -30.42
N ASP A 510 15.30 -10.95 -31.44
CA ASP A 510 15.04 -12.39 -31.28
C ASP A 510 16.08 -13.07 -30.40
N LEU A 511 17.33 -12.57 -30.40
CA LEU A 511 18.37 -13.05 -29.47
C LEU A 511 18.02 -12.71 -28.03
N LEU A 512 17.56 -11.49 -27.74
CA LEU A 512 17.20 -11.05 -26.40
C LEU A 512 15.98 -11.80 -25.82
N ARG A 513 15.16 -12.43 -26.67
CA ARG A 513 14.09 -13.35 -26.22
C ARG A 513 14.59 -14.61 -25.52
N ARG A 514 15.88 -14.95 -25.69
CA ARG A 514 16.50 -16.12 -25.02
C ARG A 514 16.76 -15.82 -23.55
N ASN A 515 16.50 -16.81 -22.69
CA ASN A 515 16.65 -16.64 -21.23
C ASN A 515 18.11 -16.44 -20.78
N ASP A 516 19.05 -16.94 -21.55
CA ASP A 516 20.50 -16.92 -21.32
C ASP A 516 21.20 -15.66 -21.89
N VAL A 517 20.45 -14.72 -22.45
CA VAL A 517 20.96 -13.49 -23.04
C VAL A 517 20.28 -12.28 -22.38
N ASP A 518 21.06 -11.33 -21.93
CA ASP A 518 20.60 -10.03 -21.42
C ASP A 518 21.05 -8.88 -22.33
N TYR A 519 20.55 -7.67 -22.10
CA TYR A 519 20.86 -6.51 -22.92
C TYR A 519 22.33 -6.12 -22.81
N GLU A 520 22.89 -6.12 -21.60
CA GLU A 520 24.30 -5.78 -21.34
C GLU A 520 25.22 -6.75 -22.08
N ALA A 521 24.96 -8.06 -22.02
CA ALA A 521 25.71 -9.07 -22.73
C ALA A 521 25.65 -8.87 -24.26
N LEU A 522 24.46 -8.58 -24.82
CA LEU A 522 24.34 -8.25 -26.25
C LEU A 522 25.15 -7.01 -26.63
N ARG A 523 25.14 -5.96 -25.80
CA ARG A 523 25.89 -4.72 -26.02
C ARG A 523 27.40 -4.96 -26.08
N THR A 524 27.94 -5.92 -25.33
CA THR A 524 29.38 -6.25 -25.36
C THR A 524 29.85 -6.86 -26.69
N VAL A 525 28.95 -7.43 -27.46
CA VAL A 525 29.30 -8.16 -28.71
C VAL A 525 28.69 -7.56 -29.98
N PHE A 526 27.61 -6.79 -29.84
CA PHE A 526 26.97 -6.07 -30.92
C PHE A 526 26.98 -4.57 -30.62
N ASP A 527 26.94 -3.74 -31.66
CA ASP A 527 26.95 -2.28 -31.54
C ASP A 527 25.55 -1.76 -31.13
N LEU A 528 25.19 -1.96 -29.86
CA LEU A 528 23.96 -1.46 -29.26
C LEU A 528 24.22 -0.17 -28.47
N PRO A 529 23.26 0.74 -28.40
CA PRO A 529 23.38 1.94 -27.59
C PRO A 529 23.53 1.60 -26.10
N GLU A 530 24.32 2.40 -25.38
CA GLU A 530 24.37 2.37 -23.94
C GLU A 530 23.11 3.09 -23.40
N LEU A 531 22.34 2.40 -22.60
CA LEU A 531 21.12 2.91 -22.01
C LEU A 531 21.23 2.94 -20.48
N ALA A 532 20.33 3.67 -19.84
CA ALA A 532 20.23 3.62 -18.39
C ALA A 532 19.75 2.21 -17.94
N ALA A 533 20.26 1.74 -16.81
CA ALA A 533 20.01 0.37 -16.35
C ALA A 533 18.52 0.03 -16.18
N ASP A 534 17.69 0.99 -15.79
CA ASP A 534 16.24 0.81 -15.67
C ASP A 534 15.53 0.76 -17.04
N VAL A 535 16.12 1.34 -18.08
CA VAL A 535 15.66 1.24 -19.48
C VAL A 535 16.02 -0.14 -20.04
N GLU A 536 17.27 -0.60 -19.81
CA GLU A 536 17.72 -1.93 -20.24
C GLU A 536 16.88 -3.04 -19.60
N GLU A 537 16.64 -2.97 -18.28
CA GLU A 537 15.79 -3.88 -17.53
C GLU A 537 14.35 -3.94 -18.09
N GLU A 538 13.76 -2.78 -18.40
CA GLU A 538 12.39 -2.71 -18.96
C GLU A 538 12.32 -3.31 -20.36
N ILE A 539 13.29 -3.01 -21.24
CA ILE A 539 13.37 -3.59 -22.59
C ILE A 539 13.45 -5.11 -22.51
N GLU A 540 14.29 -5.65 -21.64
CA GLU A 540 14.41 -7.10 -21.45
C GLU A 540 13.10 -7.74 -21.03
N ILE A 541 12.42 -7.16 -20.02
CA ILE A 541 11.16 -7.68 -19.54
C ILE A 541 10.09 -7.62 -20.64
N MET A 542 9.98 -6.49 -21.33
CA MET A 542 9.01 -6.33 -22.43
C MET A 542 9.22 -7.38 -23.52
N ILE A 543 10.45 -7.66 -23.90
CA ILE A 543 10.79 -8.61 -24.98
C ILE A 543 10.64 -10.05 -24.52
N LYS A 544 11.23 -10.43 -23.38
CA LYS A 544 11.19 -11.82 -22.88
C LYS A 544 9.79 -12.28 -22.50
N TYR A 545 8.95 -11.37 -22.03
CA TYR A 545 7.60 -11.69 -21.56
C TYR A 545 6.48 -11.24 -22.53
N GLU A 546 6.82 -10.79 -23.73
CA GLU A 546 5.88 -10.26 -24.74
C GLU A 546 4.62 -11.12 -24.90
N GLY A 547 4.78 -12.43 -25.12
CA GLY A 547 3.65 -13.33 -25.31
C GLY A 547 2.73 -13.49 -24.10
N TYR A 548 3.29 -13.39 -22.89
CA TYR A 548 2.50 -13.43 -21.65
C TYR A 548 1.78 -12.10 -21.41
N ILE A 549 2.45 -10.98 -21.67
CA ILE A 549 1.86 -9.63 -21.57
C ILE A 549 0.69 -9.51 -22.53
N SER A 550 0.84 -9.91 -23.79
CA SER A 550 -0.22 -9.88 -24.79
C SER A 550 -1.46 -10.67 -24.37
N ARG A 551 -1.28 -11.88 -23.83
CA ARG A 551 -2.40 -12.69 -23.30
C ARG A 551 -3.11 -12.01 -22.11
N GLN A 552 -2.36 -11.36 -21.22
CA GLN A 552 -2.98 -10.60 -20.12
C GLN A 552 -3.74 -9.38 -20.64
N MET A 553 -3.23 -8.68 -21.68
CA MET A 553 -3.93 -7.56 -22.29
C MET A 553 -5.27 -7.97 -22.92
N GLU A 554 -5.34 -9.14 -23.57
CA GLU A 554 -6.62 -9.69 -24.06
C GLU A 554 -7.63 -9.93 -22.91
N GLN A 555 -7.15 -10.37 -21.74
CA GLN A 555 -8.01 -10.54 -20.56
C GLN A 555 -8.49 -9.19 -20.02
N VAL A 556 -7.60 -8.19 -19.99
CA VAL A 556 -7.92 -6.81 -19.61
C VAL A 556 -9.03 -6.24 -20.51
N GLU A 557 -8.92 -6.40 -21.83
CA GLU A 557 -9.93 -5.93 -22.75
C GLU A 557 -11.32 -6.56 -22.51
N LYS A 558 -11.35 -7.85 -22.22
CA LYS A 558 -12.61 -8.55 -21.85
C LYS A 558 -13.21 -7.99 -20.57
N MET A 559 -12.39 -7.76 -19.54
CA MET A 559 -12.86 -7.19 -18.28
C MET A 559 -13.32 -5.74 -18.46
N ASN A 560 -12.59 -4.92 -19.21
CA ASN A 560 -12.96 -3.54 -19.48
C ASN A 560 -14.33 -3.41 -20.16
N ARG A 561 -14.72 -4.36 -21.00
CA ARG A 561 -16.09 -4.41 -21.58
C ARG A 561 -17.17 -4.56 -20.51
N LEU A 562 -16.91 -5.29 -19.44
CA LEU A 562 -17.83 -5.41 -18.29
C LEU A 562 -17.83 -4.14 -17.42
N GLU A 563 -16.66 -3.51 -17.24
CA GLU A 563 -16.52 -2.25 -16.50
C GLU A 563 -17.21 -1.07 -17.23
N GLN A 564 -17.25 -1.09 -18.54
CA GLN A 564 -17.95 -0.07 -19.32
C GLN A 564 -19.47 -0.16 -19.22
N LYS A 565 -20.02 -1.33 -18.87
CA LYS A 565 -21.45 -1.50 -18.63
C LYS A 565 -21.82 -0.90 -17.27
N LYS A 566 -22.24 0.37 -17.30
CA LYS A 566 -22.61 1.12 -16.09
C LYS A 566 -23.91 0.58 -15.50
N MET A 567 -23.98 0.59 -14.17
CA MET A 567 -25.21 0.32 -13.43
C MET A 567 -26.02 1.62 -13.30
N PRO A 568 -27.32 1.64 -13.65
CA PRO A 568 -28.16 2.80 -13.42
C PRO A 568 -28.21 3.18 -11.94
N ALA A 569 -28.16 4.47 -11.62
CA ALA A 569 -28.16 4.93 -10.24
C ALA A 569 -29.49 4.64 -9.50
N ASP A 570 -30.58 4.59 -10.27
CA ASP A 570 -31.95 4.38 -9.83
C ASP A 570 -32.41 2.90 -9.87
N ILE A 571 -31.52 1.97 -10.22
CA ILE A 571 -31.86 0.54 -10.26
C ILE A 571 -32.36 0.06 -8.90
N VAL A 572 -33.51 -0.62 -8.90
CA VAL A 572 -34.11 -1.26 -7.72
C VAL A 572 -33.86 -2.77 -7.80
N TYR A 573 -32.85 -3.23 -7.09
CA TYR A 573 -32.46 -4.65 -7.12
C TYR A 573 -33.52 -5.59 -6.55
N ALA A 574 -34.38 -5.09 -5.65
CA ALA A 574 -35.48 -5.84 -5.09
C ALA A 574 -36.50 -6.30 -6.13
N ASP A 575 -36.66 -5.53 -7.23
CA ASP A 575 -37.66 -5.78 -8.28
C ASP A 575 -37.15 -6.75 -9.36
N ILE A 576 -35.89 -7.22 -9.25
CA ILE A 576 -35.29 -8.14 -10.21
C ILE A 576 -35.45 -9.58 -9.72
N ASP A 577 -36.55 -10.23 -10.07
CA ASP A 577 -36.91 -11.58 -9.58
C ASP A 577 -35.90 -12.68 -9.97
N THR A 578 -35.15 -12.47 -11.04
CA THR A 578 -34.12 -13.41 -11.54
C THR A 578 -32.83 -13.40 -10.74
N LEU A 579 -32.63 -12.44 -9.82
CA LEU A 579 -31.50 -12.40 -8.90
C LEU A 579 -31.77 -13.26 -7.67
N SER A 580 -30.72 -13.91 -7.15
CA SER A 580 -30.78 -14.57 -5.84
C SER A 580 -31.06 -13.56 -4.72
N ALA A 581 -31.68 -14.02 -3.62
CA ALA A 581 -31.97 -13.15 -2.47
C ALA A 581 -30.71 -12.52 -1.88
N GLU A 582 -29.60 -13.28 -1.82
CA GLU A 582 -28.30 -12.80 -1.36
C GLU A 582 -27.73 -11.73 -2.31
N ALA A 583 -27.79 -11.97 -3.63
CA ALA A 583 -27.32 -11.01 -4.63
C ALA A 583 -28.11 -9.70 -4.56
N ARG A 584 -29.44 -9.75 -4.44
CA ARG A 584 -30.28 -8.55 -4.29
C ARG A 584 -29.85 -7.71 -3.09
N GLN A 585 -29.70 -8.35 -1.92
CA GLN A 585 -29.28 -7.66 -0.70
C GLN A 585 -27.89 -7.04 -0.85
N LYS A 586 -26.92 -7.79 -1.39
CA LYS A 586 -25.53 -7.32 -1.54
C LYS A 586 -25.40 -6.21 -2.57
N LEU A 587 -26.07 -6.32 -3.70
CA LEU A 587 -26.09 -5.29 -4.72
C LEU A 587 -26.72 -3.98 -4.21
N ASP A 588 -27.79 -4.08 -3.42
CA ASP A 588 -28.44 -2.91 -2.83
C ASP A 588 -27.57 -2.24 -1.75
N GLU A 589 -26.87 -3.03 -0.93
CA GLU A 589 -25.94 -2.53 0.09
C GLU A 589 -24.71 -1.85 -0.52
N ILE A 590 -24.11 -2.48 -1.54
CA ILE A 590 -22.83 -2.03 -2.12
C ILE A 590 -23.01 -1.00 -3.23
N ARG A 591 -24.13 -1.07 -3.99
CA ARG A 591 -24.41 -0.15 -5.11
C ARG A 591 -23.23 -0.05 -6.10
N PRO A 592 -22.85 -1.15 -6.79
CA PRO A 592 -21.74 -1.15 -7.74
C PRO A 592 -22.00 -0.19 -8.91
N LEU A 593 -20.93 0.45 -9.41
CA LEU A 593 -21.03 1.41 -10.52
C LEU A 593 -21.02 0.74 -11.91
N SER A 594 -20.58 -0.52 -11.97
CA SER A 594 -20.48 -1.29 -13.22
C SER A 594 -20.85 -2.75 -13.01
N LEU A 595 -21.17 -3.42 -14.12
CA LEU A 595 -21.37 -4.87 -14.12
C LEU A 595 -20.08 -5.62 -13.75
N GLY A 596 -18.92 -5.07 -14.09
CA GLY A 596 -17.62 -5.59 -13.67
C GLY A 596 -17.45 -5.55 -12.15
N GLN A 597 -17.80 -4.44 -11.49
CA GLN A 597 -17.80 -4.35 -10.02
C GLN A 597 -18.81 -5.33 -9.40
N ALA A 598 -20.03 -5.41 -9.92
CA ALA A 598 -21.06 -6.34 -9.45
C ALA A 598 -20.56 -7.79 -9.45
N SER A 599 -19.79 -8.19 -10.47
CA SER A 599 -19.24 -9.55 -10.59
C SER A 599 -18.21 -9.93 -9.52
N ARG A 600 -17.64 -8.96 -8.81
CA ARG A 600 -16.65 -9.16 -7.76
C ARG A 600 -17.22 -9.14 -6.34
N ILE A 601 -18.48 -8.79 -6.20
CA ILE A 601 -19.17 -8.79 -4.91
C ILE A 601 -19.38 -10.23 -4.43
N SER A 602 -18.96 -10.52 -3.20
CA SER A 602 -19.19 -11.83 -2.58
C SER A 602 -20.71 -12.07 -2.41
N GLY A 603 -21.18 -13.23 -2.87
CA GLY A 603 -22.61 -13.56 -2.88
C GLY A 603 -23.34 -13.25 -4.20
N VAL A 604 -22.65 -12.63 -5.18
CA VAL A 604 -23.17 -12.44 -6.54
C VAL A 604 -22.59 -13.52 -7.46
N SER A 605 -23.44 -14.39 -7.99
CA SER A 605 -23.04 -15.52 -8.83
C SER A 605 -22.93 -15.13 -10.32
N PRO A 606 -22.27 -15.94 -11.17
CA PRO A 606 -22.28 -15.74 -12.61
C PRO A 606 -23.71 -15.73 -13.24
N ALA A 607 -24.65 -16.45 -12.62
CA ALA A 607 -26.05 -16.43 -13.06
C ALA A 607 -26.71 -15.07 -12.78
N ASP A 608 -26.43 -14.49 -11.58
CA ASP A 608 -26.91 -13.15 -11.24
C ASP A 608 -26.33 -12.09 -12.20
N ILE A 609 -25.05 -12.21 -12.59
CA ILE A 609 -24.41 -11.31 -13.57
C ILE A 609 -25.08 -11.42 -14.93
N THR A 610 -25.46 -12.63 -15.37
CA THR A 610 -26.20 -12.83 -16.62
C THR A 610 -27.59 -12.19 -16.54
N ALA A 611 -28.27 -12.31 -15.40
CA ALA A 611 -29.57 -11.67 -15.18
C ALA A 611 -29.45 -10.13 -15.23
N LEU A 612 -28.45 -9.55 -14.54
CA LEU A 612 -28.17 -8.11 -14.60
C LEU A 612 -27.87 -7.64 -16.03
N LEU A 613 -27.12 -8.41 -16.81
CA LEU A 613 -26.81 -8.08 -18.19
C LEU A 613 -28.07 -7.93 -19.03
N ILE A 614 -29.04 -8.87 -18.87
CA ILE A 614 -30.31 -8.83 -19.58
C ILE A 614 -31.12 -7.59 -19.17
N VAL A 615 -31.19 -7.28 -17.89
CA VAL A 615 -31.90 -6.10 -17.39
C VAL A 615 -31.30 -4.80 -17.93
N LEU A 616 -29.95 -4.68 -17.95
CA LEU A 616 -29.26 -3.52 -18.48
C LEU A 616 -29.49 -3.35 -19.99
N GLU A 617 -29.58 -4.44 -20.77
CA GLU A 617 -29.89 -4.38 -22.18
C GLU A 617 -31.34 -3.98 -22.45
N GLN A 618 -32.28 -4.40 -21.61
CA GLN A 618 -33.68 -3.96 -21.68
C GLN A 618 -33.81 -2.46 -21.37
N HIS A 619 -33.19 -2.00 -20.27
CA HIS A 619 -33.19 -0.59 -19.88
C HIS A 619 -32.58 0.32 -20.98
N SER A 620 -31.49 -0.09 -21.56
CA SER A 620 -30.86 0.66 -22.66
C SER A 620 -31.71 0.74 -23.95
N ARG A 621 -32.57 -0.25 -24.20
CA ARG A 621 -33.53 -0.23 -25.30
C ARG A 621 -34.71 0.71 -25.05
N GLU A 622 -35.19 0.74 -23.79
CA GLU A 622 -36.26 1.62 -23.36
C GLU A 622 -35.84 3.10 -23.42
N GLU A 623 -34.66 3.43 -22.92
CA GLU A 623 -34.10 4.79 -23.04
C GLU A 623 -33.96 5.26 -24.50
N LYS A 624 -33.47 4.41 -25.41
CA LYS A 624 -33.35 4.74 -26.82
C LYS A 624 -34.72 4.96 -27.49
N ASN A 625 -35.75 4.22 -27.07
CA ASN A 625 -37.09 4.39 -27.59
C ASN A 625 -37.76 5.66 -27.07
N HIS A 626 -37.46 6.09 -25.82
CA HIS A 626 -37.95 7.35 -25.26
C HIS A 626 -37.27 8.60 -25.82
N VAL A 627 -36.01 8.51 -26.25
CA VAL A 627 -35.27 9.62 -26.90
C VAL A 627 -35.67 9.76 -28.37
N SER A 628 -36.32 8.74 -28.96
CA SER A 628 -36.74 8.72 -30.37
C SER A 628 -38.20 9.16 -30.55
N GLN A 629 -38.93 9.43 -29.48
CA GLN A 629 -40.25 10.05 -29.45
C GLN A 629 -40.14 11.51 -28.97
#